data_69a1705cd8a256b9f24e98bd18993874
#
_entry.id   69a1705cd8a256b9f24e98bd18993874
#
_cell.length_a   1.000
_cell.length_b   1.000
_cell.length_c   1.000
_cell.angle_alpha   90.00
_cell.angle_beta   90.00
_cell.angle_gamma   90.00
#
_symmetry.space_group_name_H-M   'P 1'
#
loop_
_entity.id
_entity.type
_entity.pdbx_description
1 polymer ?
#
loop_
_entity_poly.entity_id
_entity_poly.type
_entity_poly.pdbx_seq_one_letter_code
_entity_poly.pdbx_strand_id
1 'polypeptide(L)'
;MNLLRRHPVAVTLVVLLLLTAIHPFPALVDAVTGSAPGDADLDRPVLYVLFAPISDTLDALTFFSQSRAIWALTIWVLVLAAWGAVRASSDSFGWRRVVLSALVGPVVLVLLALAALVLPRPVPRLVSDGPGTVIDYHAHTNASHDGRPGWTLAKLAAWHERQGFQATYVTDHNVLYDRSMPAPEGASVTLLPGVEWSVYRQHVVAIGRVEAVPRDSFSESTARMVRMFSTIERQGGFSIASLPEYWRNHQEELGAFVVAGLDGFEIVNCAPKALAFPSDLRRQVISLAESHDLVVVGASDNHGWGAVTCVWNVSRPGAQGFHTNRVFSRPLALVQGDWQGWTAPVTQPWFMLRSLSWSERASWLTWVLIILLYRVFPRREGQTAGIGILARSIWRRPRTTPPPPPQSARL
;
A
#
# COMPACT_ATOMS: atom_id res chain seq x y z
N MET A 1 11.12 -10.34 -37.04
CA MET A 1 11.31 -8.87 -36.92
C MET A 1 9.99 -8.06 -36.87
N ASN A 2 8.86 -8.59 -37.25
CA ASN A 2 7.60 -7.82 -37.29
C ASN A 2 6.84 -7.67 -35.96
N LEU A 3 6.97 -8.61 -34.99
CA LEU A 3 6.20 -8.58 -33.72
C LEU A 3 6.70 -7.46 -32.79
N LEU A 4 8.02 -7.31 -32.65
CA LEU A 4 8.66 -6.26 -31.88
C LEU A 4 8.24 -4.85 -32.31
N ARG A 5 8.20 -4.61 -33.61
CA ARG A 5 7.80 -3.30 -34.17
C ARG A 5 6.30 -3.04 -34.01
N ARG A 6 5.46 -4.07 -34.03
CA ARG A 6 3.99 -3.94 -33.92
C ARG A 6 3.51 -3.85 -32.48
N HIS A 7 4.19 -4.51 -31.53
CA HIS A 7 3.76 -4.63 -30.14
C HIS A 7 4.93 -4.44 -29.14
N PRO A 8 5.65 -3.31 -29.19
CA PRO A 8 6.88 -3.13 -28.39
C PRO A 8 6.61 -3.23 -26.88
N VAL A 9 5.49 -2.67 -26.39
CA VAL A 9 5.13 -2.72 -24.98
C VAL A 9 4.90 -4.15 -24.48
N ALA A 10 4.16 -4.97 -25.25
CA ALA A 10 3.91 -6.35 -24.86
C ALA A 10 5.19 -7.19 -24.84
N VAL A 11 6.06 -7.01 -25.83
CA VAL A 11 7.35 -7.71 -25.86
C VAL A 11 8.25 -7.28 -24.71
N THR A 12 8.36 -5.97 -24.45
CA THR A 12 9.11 -5.46 -23.30
C THR A 12 8.60 -6.05 -21.98
N LEU A 13 7.28 -6.09 -21.78
CA LEU A 13 6.67 -6.66 -20.58
C LEU A 13 6.99 -8.15 -20.43
N VAL A 14 6.90 -8.95 -21.50
CA VAL A 14 7.28 -10.38 -21.47
C VAL A 14 8.74 -10.54 -21.12
N VAL A 15 9.64 -9.76 -21.71
CA VAL A 15 11.07 -9.80 -21.40
C VAL A 15 11.32 -9.46 -19.92
N LEU A 16 10.67 -8.41 -19.39
CA LEU A 16 10.80 -8.02 -17.99
C LEU A 16 10.26 -9.10 -17.04
N LEU A 17 9.12 -9.74 -17.37
CA LEU A 17 8.57 -10.85 -16.61
C LEU A 17 9.54 -12.04 -16.55
N LEU A 18 10.20 -12.35 -17.64
CA LEU A 18 11.21 -13.43 -17.71
C LEU A 18 12.48 -13.05 -16.95
N LEU A 19 13.03 -11.85 -17.14
CA LEU A 19 14.24 -11.39 -16.44
C LEU A 19 14.03 -11.34 -14.92
N THR A 20 12.89 -10.84 -14.46
CA THR A 20 12.58 -10.78 -13.02
C THR A 20 12.28 -12.14 -12.40
N ALA A 21 11.98 -13.17 -13.21
CA ALA A 21 11.83 -14.54 -12.76
C ALA A 21 13.16 -15.26 -12.47
N ILE A 22 14.29 -14.73 -12.93
CA ILE A 22 15.62 -15.31 -12.66
C ILE A 22 16.01 -15.11 -11.18
N HIS A 23 15.68 -13.94 -10.62
CA HIS A 23 15.96 -13.58 -9.23
C HIS A 23 14.71 -12.98 -8.58
N PRO A 24 13.65 -13.80 -8.34
CA PRO A 24 12.42 -13.30 -7.72
C PRO A 24 12.68 -12.92 -6.26
N PHE A 25 11.90 -11.99 -5.75
CA PHE A 25 11.76 -11.86 -4.32
C PHE A 25 10.92 -13.02 -3.77
N PRO A 26 11.18 -13.49 -2.54
CA PRO A 26 10.22 -14.35 -1.86
C PRO A 26 8.88 -13.62 -1.69
N ALA A 27 7.79 -14.36 -1.56
CA ALA A 27 6.47 -13.76 -1.35
C ALA A 27 6.41 -12.99 -0.02
N LEU A 28 7.09 -13.53 0.97
CA LEU A 28 7.15 -13.05 2.34
C LEU A 28 8.59 -13.18 2.84
N VAL A 29 9.03 -12.25 3.69
CA VAL A 29 10.32 -12.30 4.41
C VAL A 29 10.09 -12.14 5.89
N ASP A 30 10.84 -12.86 6.69
CA ASP A 30 11.05 -12.52 8.09
C ASP A 30 11.90 -11.25 8.16
N ALA A 31 11.35 -10.18 8.72
CA ALA A 31 11.96 -8.86 8.70
C ALA A 31 13.20 -8.75 9.62
N VAL A 32 13.36 -9.70 10.55
CA VAL A 32 14.50 -9.79 11.45
C VAL A 32 15.68 -10.46 10.75
N THR A 33 15.43 -11.64 10.15
CA THR A 33 16.50 -12.45 9.52
C THR A 33 16.75 -12.11 8.06
N GLY A 34 15.79 -11.45 7.39
CA GLY A 34 15.83 -11.16 5.96
C GLY A 34 15.57 -12.38 5.07
N SER A 35 15.25 -13.55 5.63
CA SER A 35 15.05 -14.80 4.92
C SER A 35 13.58 -15.10 4.66
N ALA A 36 13.28 -15.96 3.68
CA ALA A 36 11.94 -16.50 3.48
C ALA A 36 11.57 -17.42 4.65
N PRO A 37 10.40 -17.25 5.28
CA PRO A 37 9.95 -18.15 6.34
C PRO A 37 9.56 -19.52 5.76
N GLY A 38 9.84 -20.59 6.52
CA GLY A 38 9.45 -21.94 6.12
C GLY A 38 8.06 -22.37 6.61
N ASP A 39 7.47 -21.61 7.53
CA ASP A 39 6.23 -21.92 8.26
C ASP A 39 5.15 -20.83 8.13
N ALA A 40 5.34 -19.91 7.20
CA ALA A 40 4.38 -18.87 6.89
C ALA A 40 4.42 -18.52 5.39
N ASP A 41 3.26 -18.25 4.80
CA ASP A 41 3.11 -17.84 3.41
C ASP A 41 1.94 -16.86 3.25
N LEU A 42 1.81 -16.29 2.05
CA LEU A 42 0.69 -15.45 1.66
C LEU A 42 -0.32 -16.25 0.84
N ASP A 43 -1.48 -16.52 1.42
CA ASP A 43 -2.63 -17.03 0.68
C ASP A 43 -3.20 -15.93 -0.21
N ARG A 44 -3.27 -16.20 -1.51
CA ARG A 44 -3.78 -15.28 -2.52
C ARG A 44 -5.13 -15.75 -3.05
N PRO A 45 -6.21 -14.98 -2.86
CA PRO A 45 -7.52 -15.31 -3.38
C PRO A 45 -7.48 -15.54 -4.91
N VAL A 46 -8.27 -16.48 -5.42
CA VAL A 46 -8.32 -16.80 -6.86
C VAL A 46 -8.54 -15.57 -7.73
N LEU A 47 -9.45 -14.67 -7.33
CA LEU A 47 -9.70 -13.42 -8.05
C LEU A 47 -8.50 -12.48 -8.05
N TYR A 48 -7.70 -12.48 -6.97
CA TYR A 48 -6.45 -11.70 -6.91
C TYR A 48 -5.49 -12.19 -7.99
N VAL A 49 -5.27 -13.50 -8.08
CA VAL A 49 -4.38 -14.11 -9.08
C VAL A 49 -4.92 -13.99 -10.49
N LEU A 50 -6.22 -14.19 -10.69
CA LEU A 50 -6.84 -14.09 -12.03
C LEU A 50 -6.65 -12.68 -12.62
N PHE A 51 -6.77 -11.66 -11.81
CA PHE A 51 -6.57 -10.25 -12.18
C PHE A 51 -5.23 -9.69 -11.71
N ALA A 52 -4.19 -10.51 -11.63
CA ALA A 52 -2.87 -10.13 -11.14
C ALA A 52 -2.31 -8.84 -11.78
N PRO A 53 -2.44 -8.56 -13.11
CA PRO A 53 -1.97 -7.29 -13.64
C PRO A 53 -2.60 -6.04 -13.01
N ILE A 54 -3.82 -6.15 -12.53
CA ILE A 54 -4.51 -5.07 -11.81
C ILE A 54 -4.15 -5.13 -10.32
N SER A 55 -4.30 -6.29 -9.70
CA SER A 55 -4.11 -6.49 -8.26
C SER A 55 -2.69 -6.12 -7.81
N ASP A 56 -1.67 -6.65 -8.51
CA ASP A 56 -0.26 -6.38 -8.22
C ASP A 56 0.12 -4.93 -8.45
N THR A 57 -0.42 -4.32 -9.53
CA THR A 57 -0.20 -2.90 -9.80
C THR A 57 -0.80 -2.02 -8.71
N LEU A 58 -2.02 -2.31 -8.26
CA LEU A 58 -2.66 -1.57 -7.17
C LEU A 58 -1.92 -1.77 -5.84
N ASP A 59 -1.45 -2.99 -5.54
CA ASP A 59 -0.63 -3.24 -4.36
C ASP A 59 0.72 -2.50 -4.42
N ALA A 60 1.40 -2.55 -5.56
CA ALA A 60 2.67 -1.85 -5.75
C ALA A 60 2.53 -0.32 -5.62
N LEU A 61 1.38 0.24 -6.01
CA LEU A 61 1.08 1.66 -5.82
C LEU A 61 0.85 2.03 -4.35
N THR A 62 0.39 1.09 -3.52
CA THR A 62 0.25 1.31 -2.06
C THR A 62 1.60 1.28 -1.33
N PHE A 63 2.58 0.53 -1.83
CA PHE A 63 3.89 0.36 -1.18
C PHE A 63 4.94 1.35 -1.70
N PHE A 64 4.60 2.60 -1.74
CA PHE A 64 5.55 3.67 -2.01
C PHE A 64 5.92 4.42 -0.74
N SER A 65 7.20 4.65 -0.50
CA SER A 65 7.58 5.72 0.41
C SER A 65 7.16 7.08 -0.17
N GLN A 66 6.86 8.04 0.70
CA GLN A 66 6.34 9.34 0.30
C GLN A 66 7.20 10.03 -0.79
N SER A 67 8.52 10.06 -0.62
CA SER A 67 9.42 10.68 -1.59
C SER A 67 9.42 9.93 -2.92
N ARG A 68 9.37 8.58 -2.89
CA ARG A 68 9.34 7.75 -4.09
C ARG A 68 8.03 7.91 -4.85
N ALA A 69 6.90 8.01 -4.13
CA ALA A 69 5.60 8.27 -4.74
C ALA A 69 5.58 9.59 -5.50
N ILE A 70 6.10 10.67 -4.90
CA ILE A 70 6.18 11.99 -5.54
C ILE A 70 6.99 11.91 -6.85
N TRP A 71 8.19 11.33 -6.80
CA TRP A 71 9.03 11.21 -7.98
C TRP A 71 8.41 10.33 -9.07
N ALA A 72 7.95 9.12 -8.71
CA ALA A 72 7.40 8.18 -9.67
C ALA A 72 6.14 8.73 -10.35
N LEU A 73 5.18 9.21 -9.58
CA LEU A 73 3.92 9.74 -10.13
C LEU A 73 4.17 10.98 -10.99
N THR A 74 5.02 11.90 -10.54
CA THR A 74 5.37 13.09 -11.33
C THR A 74 5.99 12.72 -12.67
N ILE A 75 7.01 11.85 -12.67
CA ILE A 75 7.71 11.46 -13.90
C ILE A 75 6.77 10.66 -14.80
N TRP A 76 5.98 9.72 -14.28
CA TRP A 76 5.01 8.97 -15.11
C TRP A 76 3.94 9.86 -15.70
N VAL A 77 3.41 10.85 -14.96
CA VAL A 77 2.46 11.85 -15.49
C VAL A 77 3.09 12.60 -16.66
N LEU A 78 4.32 13.11 -16.50
CA LEU A 78 5.02 13.83 -17.55
C LEU A 78 5.30 12.97 -18.79
N VAL A 79 5.76 11.74 -18.60
CA VAL A 79 6.02 10.79 -19.70
C VAL A 79 4.74 10.43 -20.44
N LEU A 80 3.64 10.14 -19.72
CA LEU A 80 2.36 9.81 -20.34
C LEU A 80 1.76 11.02 -21.08
N ALA A 81 1.88 12.21 -20.52
CA ALA A 81 1.44 13.44 -21.18
C ALA A 81 2.24 13.71 -22.46
N ALA A 82 3.57 13.63 -22.39
CA ALA A 82 4.46 13.82 -23.53
C ALA A 82 4.18 12.76 -24.63
N TRP A 83 4.06 11.49 -24.25
CA TRP A 83 3.75 10.42 -25.17
C TRP A 83 2.39 10.60 -25.86
N GLY A 84 1.35 10.99 -25.10
CA GLY A 84 0.03 11.29 -25.63
C GLY A 84 0.06 12.46 -26.64
N ALA A 85 0.79 13.53 -26.29
CA ALA A 85 0.95 14.69 -27.15
C ALA A 85 1.68 14.36 -28.46
N VAL A 86 2.82 13.66 -28.39
CA VAL A 86 3.61 13.25 -29.57
C VAL A 86 2.78 12.33 -30.48
N ARG A 87 2.05 11.38 -29.91
CA ARG A 87 1.18 10.48 -30.69
C ARG A 87 0.05 11.23 -31.39
N ALA A 88 -0.54 12.22 -30.77
CA ALA A 88 -1.61 13.01 -31.35
C ALA A 88 -1.12 14.01 -32.39
N SER A 89 0.11 14.54 -32.29
CA SER A 89 0.69 15.49 -33.24
C SER A 89 1.13 14.84 -34.55
N SER A 90 1.36 13.52 -34.57
CA SER A 90 1.69 12.79 -35.79
C SER A 90 0.50 12.64 -36.76
N ASP A 91 -0.71 12.79 -36.26
CA ASP A 91 -1.92 12.81 -37.09
C ASP A 91 -2.32 14.28 -37.27
N SER A 92 -2.52 14.81 -38.44
CA SER A 92 -2.87 16.23 -38.77
C SER A 92 -4.13 16.75 -38.04
N PHE A 93 -4.26 16.44 -36.74
CA PHE A 93 -5.39 16.81 -35.88
C PHE A 93 -5.11 18.08 -35.09
N GLY A 94 -6.15 18.91 -34.93
CA GLY A 94 -6.05 20.18 -34.22
C GLY A 94 -5.60 20.05 -32.74
N TRP A 95 -5.06 21.14 -32.18
CA TRP A 95 -4.48 21.25 -30.84
C TRP A 95 -5.35 20.65 -29.71
N ARG A 96 -6.69 20.68 -29.82
CA ARG A 96 -7.61 20.08 -28.84
C ARG A 96 -7.40 18.59 -28.65
N ARG A 97 -7.11 17.85 -29.75
CA ARG A 97 -6.86 16.40 -29.68
C ARG A 97 -5.51 16.10 -29.02
N VAL A 98 -4.52 16.95 -29.28
CA VAL A 98 -3.20 16.85 -28.62
C VAL A 98 -3.36 17.01 -27.11
N VAL A 99 -4.09 18.03 -26.66
CA VAL A 99 -4.35 18.28 -25.23
C VAL A 99 -5.13 17.12 -24.61
N LEU A 100 -6.21 16.67 -25.22
CA LEU A 100 -7.00 15.53 -24.70
C LEU A 100 -6.15 14.26 -24.59
N SER A 101 -5.35 13.94 -25.62
CA SER A 101 -4.48 12.77 -25.61
C SER A 101 -3.38 12.86 -24.52
N ALA A 102 -2.86 14.06 -24.27
CA ALA A 102 -1.88 14.30 -23.21
C ALA A 102 -2.48 14.15 -21.79
N LEU A 103 -3.79 14.35 -21.62
CA LEU A 103 -4.45 14.25 -20.32
C LEU A 103 -4.93 12.85 -19.97
N VAL A 104 -5.28 12.01 -20.96
CA VAL A 104 -5.88 10.68 -20.71
C VAL A 104 -4.98 9.78 -19.86
N GLY A 105 -3.70 9.66 -20.21
CA GLY A 105 -2.75 8.82 -19.47
C GLY A 105 -2.57 9.26 -18.02
N PRO A 106 -2.26 10.55 -17.74
CA PRO A 106 -2.21 11.09 -16.40
C PRO A 106 -3.47 10.88 -15.58
N VAL A 107 -4.64 11.15 -16.15
CA VAL A 107 -5.93 10.95 -15.44
C VAL A 107 -6.12 9.47 -15.06
N VAL A 108 -5.87 8.55 -15.97
CA VAL A 108 -5.96 7.10 -15.68
C VAL A 108 -5.00 6.71 -14.57
N LEU A 109 -3.75 7.20 -14.60
CA LEU A 109 -2.77 6.92 -13.56
C LEU A 109 -3.22 7.44 -12.18
N VAL A 110 -3.74 8.66 -12.11
CA VAL A 110 -4.27 9.24 -10.86
C VAL A 110 -5.46 8.42 -10.34
N LEU A 111 -6.38 8.03 -11.23
CA LEU A 111 -7.52 7.18 -10.84
C LEU A 111 -7.06 5.82 -10.33
N LEU A 112 -6.04 5.20 -10.93
CA LEU A 112 -5.45 3.96 -10.45
C LEU A 112 -4.78 4.14 -9.08
N ALA A 113 -4.04 5.23 -8.88
CA ALA A 113 -3.42 5.54 -7.59
C ALA A 113 -4.47 5.74 -6.48
N LEU A 114 -5.57 6.45 -6.77
CA LEU A 114 -6.69 6.61 -5.83
C LEU A 114 -7.38 5.28 -5.56
N ALA A 115 -7.61 4.46 -6.60
CA ALA A 115 -8.19 3.13 -6.45
C ALA A 115 -7.31 2.22 -5.58
N ALA A 116 -5.98 2.31 -5.73
CA ALA A 116 -5.03 1.54 -4.91
C ALA A 116 -5.18 1.84 -3.42
N LEU A 117 -5.47 3.09 -3.05
CA LEU A 117 -5.60 3.53 -1.67
C LEU A 117 -6.93 3.13 -1.02
N VAL A 118 -8.05 3.17 -1.77
CA VAL A 118 -9.37 3.13 -1.13
C VAL A 118 -10.30 2.03 -1.63
N LEU A 119 -10.00 1.39 -2.76
CA LEU A 119 -10.90 0.41 -3.37
C LEU A 119 -10.82 -0.92 -2.63
N PRO A 120 -11.94 -1.40 -2.03
CA PRO A 120 -12.01 -2.76 -1.50
C PRO A 120 -11.77 -3.78 -2.62
N ARG A 121 -10.82 -4.68 -2.41
CA ARG A 121 -10.48 -5.74 -3.36
C ARG A 121 -10.03 -7.00 -2.63
N PRO A 122 -9.99 -8.16 -3.30
CA PRO A 122 -9.27 -9.31 -2.79
C PRO A 122 -7.81 -8.93 -2.52
N VAL A 123 -7.27 -9.35 -1.39
CA VAL A 123 -5.89 -9.07 -0.97
C VAL A 123 -5.24 -10.35 -0.44
N PRO A 124 -3.92 -10.49 -0.54
CA PRO A 124 -3.20 -11.56 0.11
C PRO A 124 -3.34 -11.48 1.62
N ARG A 125 -3.45 -12.63 2.28
CA ARG A 125 -3.51 -12.75 3.73
C ARG A 125 -2.40 -13.65 4.24
N LEU A 126 -1.89 -13.37 5.43
CA LEU A 126 -0.93 -14.26 6.07
C LEU A 126 -1.62 -15.56 6.49
N VAL A 127 -0.97 -16.68 6.15
CA VAL A 127 -1.24 -18.01 6.71
C VAL A 127 0.05 -18.46 7.39
N SER A 128 -0.04 -18.86 8.66
CA SER A 128 1.09 -19.37 9.42
C SER A 128 0.71 -20.70 10.07
N ASP A 129 1.56 -21.70 9.90
CA ASP A 129 1.42 -23.02 10.52
C ASP A 129 2.02 -23.06 11.95
N GLY A 130 2.71 -21.98 12.34
CA GLY A 130 3.35 -21.86 13.65
C GLY A 130 2.37 -21.49 14.77
N PRO A 131 2.71 -21.81 16.02
CA PRO A 131 1.92 -21.38 17.17
C PRO A 131 2.04 -19.87 17.35
N GLY A 132 0.91 -19.20 17.52
CA GLY A 132 0.85 -17.76 17.79
C GLY A 132 -0.41 -17.11 17.24
N THR A 133 -0.58 -15.86 17.60
CA THR A 133 -1.68 -15.01 17.13
C THR A 133 -1.15 -14.03 16.10
N VAL A 134 -1.80 -13.95 14.94
CA VAL A 134 -1.48 -12.92 13.94
C VAL A 134 -2.08 -11.59 14.44
N ILE A 135 -1.20 -10.66 14.80
CA ILE A 135 -1.59 -9.43 15.48
C ILE A 135 -1.00 -8.18 14.82
N ASP A 136 -1.75 -7.09 14.85
CA ASP A 136 -1.26 -5.76 14.51
C ASP A 136 -1.11 -4.93 15.79
N TYR A 137 0.06 -4.33 15.97
CA TYR A 137 0.36 -3.55 17.17
C TYR A 137 0.01 -2.07 17.03
N HIS A 138 -0.30 -1.60 15.81
CA HIS A 138 -0.49 -0.18 15.56
C HIS A 138 -1.47 0.04 14.40
N ALA A 139 -2.66 0.54 14.74
CA ALA A 139 -3.71 0.85 13.78
C ALA A 139 -4.66 1.93 14.32
N HIS A 140 -5.23 2.72 13.41
CA HIS A 140 -6.04 3.90 13.73
C HIS A 140 -7.46 3.80 13.21
N THR A 141 -8.33 4.57 13.86
CA THR A 141 -9.71 4.82 13.41
C THR A 141 -9.87 6.28 12.98
N ASN A 142 -11.11 6.68 12.72
CA ASN A 142 -11.46 8.09 12.49
C ASN A 142 -11.46 8.94 13.78
N ALA A 143 -11.10 8.39 14.93
CA ALA A 143 -10.85 9.15 16.15
C ALA A 143 -9.47 9.83 16.11
N SER A 144 -8.51 9.29 15.35
CA SER A 144 -7.29 9.99 14.98
C SER A 144 -7.58 11.17 14.06
N HIS A 145 -6.86 12.28 14.26
CA HIS A 145 -7.07 13.52 13.50
C HIS A 145 -6.83 13.38 11.98
N ASP A 146 -6.01 12.42 11.58
CA ASP A 146 -5.65 12.08 10.20
C ASP A 146 -6.30 10.78 9.71
N GLY A 147 -7.12 10.15 10.56
CA GLY A 147 -7.93 8.99 10.21
C GLY A 147 -8.95 9.33 9.11
N ARG A 148 -9.14 8.41 8.18
CA ARG A 148 -10.12 8.55 7.09
C ARG A 148 -11.52 8.78 7.65
N PRO A 149 -12.27 9.79 7.18
CA PRO A 149 -13.65 10.03 7.62
C PRO A 149 -14.52 8.77 7.47
N GLY A 150 -15.20 8.41 8.56
CA GLY A 150 -16.04 7.21 8.63
C GLY A 150 -15.27 5.88 8.66
N TRP A 151 -13.98 5.88 8.99
CA TRP A 151 -13.18 4.69 9.26
C TRP A 151 -13.38 4.23 10.71
N THR A 152 -14.52 3.57 10.94
CA THR A 152 -14.96 3.11 12.26
C THR A 152 -14.23 1.85 12.70
N LEU A 153 -14.35 1.48 14.00
CA LEU A 153 -13.87 0.21 14.56
C LEU A 153 -14.34 -1.00 13.76
N ALA A 154 -15.60 -1.01 13.29
CA ALA A 154 -16.13 -2.10 12.47
C ALA A 154 -15.40 -2.22 11.11
N LYS A 155 -15.09 -1.11 10.47
CA LYS A 155 -14.32 -1.11 9.22
C LYS A 155 -12.86 -1.50 9.44
N LEU A 156 -12.28 -1.06 10.54
CA LEU A 156 -10.93 -1.47 10.96
C LEU A 156 -10.86 -2.99 11.16
N ALA A 157 -11.78 -3.55 11.95
CA ALA A 157 -11.86 -4.99 12.19
C ALA A 157 -12.03 -5.78 10.88
N ALA A 158 -12.96 -5.37 10.01
CA ALA A 158 -13.20 -6.01 8.73
C ALA A 158 -12.00 -5.91 7.78
N TRP A 159 -11.19 -4.86 7.85
CA TRP A 159 -9.96 -4.73 7.09
C TRP A 159 -8.90 -5.70 7.60
N HIS A 160 -8.69 -5.79 8.92
CA HIS A 160 -7.75 -6.70 9.54
C HIS A 160 -8.09 -8.17 9.26
N GLU A 161 -9.37 -8.53 9.34
CA GLU A 161 -9.84 -9.87 9.00
C GLU A 161 -9.46 -10.28 7.56
N ARG A 162 -9.68 -9.37 6.59
CA ARG A 162 -9.31 -9.63 5.19
C ARG A 162 -7.80 -9.81 4.99
N GLN A 163 -6.97 -9.21 5.84
CA GLN A 163 -5.51 -9.34 5.80
C GLN A 163 -4.98 -10.56 6.55
N GLY A 164 -5.85 -11.31 7.24
CA GLY A 164 -5.47 -12.49 8.02
C GLY A 164 -5.08 -12.21 9.48
N PHE A 165 -5.32 -11.01 10.00
CA PHE A 165 -5.13 -10.72 11.43
C PHE A 165 -6.22 -11.35 12.28
N GLN A 166 -5.84 -11.78 13.47
CA GLN A 166 -6.73 -12.32 14.51
C GLN A 166 -6.97 -11.29 15.64
N ALA A 167 -6.03 -10.36 15.81
CA ALA A 167 -6.15 -9.27 16.77
C ALA A 167 -5.49 -7.99 16.25
N THR A 168 -5.91 -6.84 16.75
CA THR A 168 -5.25 -5.56 16.52
C THR A 168 -5.40 -4.65 17.71
N TYR A 169 -4.34 -3.92 18.04
CA TYR A 169 -4.43 -2.79 18.94
C TYR A 169 -4.97 -1.57 18.20
N VAL A 170 -5.92 -0.89 18.82
CA VAL A 170 -6.44 0.40 18.34
C VAL A 170 -5.69 1.49 19.08
N THR A 171 -4.88 2.23 18.37
CA THR A 171 -3.87 3.13 18.94
C THR A 171 -4.04 4.56 18.43
N ASP A 172 -5.28 5.05 18.41
CA ASP A 172 -5.57 6.41 17.94
C ASP A 172 -4.73 7.47 18.64
N HIS A 173 -4.30 8.49 17.89
CA HIS A 173 -3.45 9.56 18.37
C HIS A 173 -4.01 10.26 19.60
N ASN A 174 -3.37 10.04 20.77
CA ASN A 174 -3.72 10.66 22.04
C ASN A 174 -5.18 10.40 22.50
N VAL A 175 -5.79 9.32 22.02
CA VAL A 175 -7.13 8.87 22.40
C VAL A 175 -7.01 7.57 23.18
N LEU A 176 -7.55 7.56 24.39
CA LEU A 176 -7.62 6.35 25.23
C LEU A 176 -8.96 5.67 25.03
N TYR A 177 -8.92 4.37 24.84
CA TYR A 177 -10.10 3.53 24.84
C TYR A 177 -10.30 2.85 26.20
N ASP A 178 -11.55 2.73 26.63
CA ASP A 178 -11.90 1.95 27.80
C ASP A 178 -11.54 0.47 27.56
N ARG A 179 -11.20 -0.23 28.63
CA ARG A 179 -10.74 -1.64 28.63
C ARG A 179 -11.67 -2.63 27.93
N SER A 180 -12.93 -2.30 27.83
CA SER A 180 -13.94 -3.05 27.11
C SER A 180 -14.23 -2.42 25.75
N MET A 181 -13.33 -2.60 24.77
CA MET A 181 -13.70 -2.27 23.40
C MET A 181 -14.76 -3.27 22.94
N PRO A 182 -16.00 -2.82 22.62
CA PRO A 182 -16.99 -3.75 22.10
C PRO A 182 -16.48 -4.32 20.78
N ALA A 183 -16.39 -5.63 20.69
CA ALA A 183 -16.17 -6.27 19.39
C ALA A 183 -17.32 -5.85 18.46
N PRO A 184 -17.05 -5.33 17.26
CA PRO A 184 -18.09 -5.06 16.30
C PRO A 184 -18.87 -6.35 16.02
N GLU A 185 -20.19 -6.24 15.91
CA GLU A 185 -21.06 -7.41 15.66
C GLU A 185 -20.58 -8.17 14.42
N GLY A 186 -20.36 -9.48 14.57
CA GLY A 186 -19.87 -10.37 13.50
C GLY A 186 -18.37 -10.25 13.17
N ALA A 187 -17.57 -9.48 13.91
CA ALA A 187 -16.13 -9.42 13.69
C ALA A 187 -15.44 -10.65 14.30
N SER A 188 -14.56 -11.28 13.51
CA SER A 188 -13.68 -12.39 13.97
C SER A 188 -12.38 -11.85 14.60
N VAL A 189 -12.04 -10.59 14.39
CA VAL A 189 -10.83 -9.94 14.90
C VAL A 189 -11.08 -9.33 16.27
N THR A 190 -10.20 -9.65 17.22
CA THR A 190 -10.24 -9.03 18.56
C THR A 190 -9.64 -7.63 18.51
N LEU A 191 -10.39 -6.63 18.94
CA LEU A 191 -9.90 -5.27 19.12
C LEU A 191 -9.35 -5.09 20.54
N LEU A 192 -8.12 -4.63 20.65
CA LEU A 192 -7.42 -4.43 21.90
C LEU A 192 -7.14 -2.92 22.10
N PRO A 193 -7.27 -2.39 23.33
CA PRO A 193 -7.01 -0.99 23.59
C PRO A 193 -5.51 -0.68 23.58
N GLY A 194 -5.17 0.44 22.99
CA GLY A 194 -3.87 1.06 22.99
C GLY A 194 -3.99 2.56 22.77
N VAL A 195 -2.89 3.24 22.67
CA VAL A 195 -2.82 4.67 22.35
C VAL A 195 -1.48 4.99 21.70
N GLU A 196 -1.47 5.87 20.72
CA GLU A 196 -0.24 6.43 20.21
C GLU A 196 -0.02 7.84 20.75
N TRP A 197 1.06 8.01 21.53
CA TRP A 197 1.45 9.28 22.10
C TRP A 197 2.45 10.02 21.21
N SER A 198 2.14 11.25 20.83
CA SER A 198 3.11 12.13 20.16
C SER A 198 4.01 12.79 21.22
N VAL A 199 5.24 12.33 21.34
CA VAL A 199 6.19 12.76 22.40
C VAL A 199 7.59 12.88 21.82
N TYR A 200 8.36 13.87 22.25
CA TYR A 200 9.79 14.01 21.95
C TYR A 200 10.15 13.84 20.45
N ARG A 201 9.35 14.44 19.55
CA ARG A 201 9.49 14.31 18.09
C ARG A 201 9.43 12.86 17.60
N GLN A 202 8.78 12.00 18.36
CA GLN A 202 8.59 10.59 18.13
C GLN A 202 7.15 10.22 18.42
N HIS A 203 6.68 9.12 17.85
CA HIS A 203 5.47 8.47 18.29
C HIS A 203 5.81 7.24 19.15
N VAL A 204 5.12 7.11 20.24
CA VAL A 204 5.23 5.96 21.15
C VAL A 204 3.86 5.31 21.25
N VAL A 205 3.78 4.09 20.79
CA VAL A 205 2.61 3.23 20.94
C VAL A 205 2.66 2.62 22.35
N ALA A 206 1.65 2.88 23.15
CA ALA A 206 1.46 2.25 24.44
C ALA A 206 0.26 1.31 24.37
N ILE A 207 0.46 0.05 24.74
CA ILE A 207 -0.55 -1.02 24.68
C ILE A 207 -0.77 -1.65 26.04
N GLY A 208 -1.91 -2.32 26.20
CA GLY A 208 -2.30 -2.92 27.49
C GLY A 208 -3.06 -1.96 28.40
N ARG A 209 -2.81 -2.05 29.71
CA ARG A 209 -3.47 -1.18 30.69
C ARG A 209 -2.79 0.18 30.76
N VAL A 210 -3.14 1.07 29.83
CA VAL A 210 -2.61 2.42 29.81
C VAL A 210 -3.70 3.39 30.24
N GLU A 211 -3.44 4.17 31.29
CA GLU A 211 -4.27 5.30 31.69
C GLU A 211 -3.69 6.60 31.11
N ALA A 212 -4.46 7.70 31.22
CA ALA A 212 -4.02 8.98 30.71
C ALA A 212 -2.66 9.38 31.28
N VAL A 213 -1.71 9.57 30.38
CA VAL A 213 -0.39 10.08 30.72
C VAL A 213 -0.36 11.59 30.43
N PRO A 214 -0.05 12.47 31.38
CA PRO A 214 -0.08 13.92 31.18
C PRO A 214 0.87 14.33 30.05
N ARG A 215 0.33 14.84 28.96
CA ARG A 215 1.08 15.22 27.73
C ARG A 215 2.24 16.17 28.01
N ASP A 216 2.02 17.15 28.89
CA ASP A 216 3.01 18.19 29.24
C ASP A 216 4.21 17.63 30.01
N SER A 217 4.12 16.37 30.45
CA SER A 217 5.19 15.72 31.22
C SER A 217 6.29 15.12 30.33
N PHE A 218 6.13 15.04 29.00
CA PHE A 218 6.96 14.20 28.13
C PHE A 218 7.66 14.93 26.98
N SER A 219 7.54 16.24 26.88
CA SER A 219 8.25 17.01 25.88
C SER A 219 9.71 17.23 26.27
N GLU A 220 10.65 16.84 25.41
CA GLU A 220 11.98 17.41 25.24
C GLU A 220 13.15 16.92 26.13
N SER A 221 13.06 15.88 26.96
CA SER A 221 14.25 15.35 27.65
C SER A 221 14.20 13.85 27.94
N THR A 222 15.37 13.20 27.97
CA THR A 222 15.53 11.79 28.38
C THR A 222 14.88 11.50 29.73
N ALA A 223 15.01 12.41 30.71
CA ALA A 223 14.38 12.26 32.04
C ALA A 223 12.83 12.19 31.96
N ARG A 224 12.24 12.80 30.96
CA ARG A 224 10.79 12.75 30.73
C ARG A 224 10.37 11.46 30.04
N MET A 225 11.19 10.93 29.11
CA MET A 225 10.98 9.60 28.52
C MET A 225 11.01 8.51 29.59
N VAL A 226 12.00 8.55 30.52
CA VAL A 226 12.08 7.63 31.68
C VAL A 226 10.78 7.66 32.48
N ARG A 227 10.25 8.83 32.80
CA ARG A 227 8.98 8.94 33.54
C ARG A 227 7.79 8.40 32.76
N MET A 228 7.76 8.63 31.47
CA MET A 228 6.70 8.10 30.61
C MET A 228 6.71 6.58 30.59
N PHE A 229 7.82 5.97 30.22
CA PHE A 229 7.92 4.52 30.11
C PHE A 229 7.70 3.84 31.46
N SER A 230 8.32 4.35 32.56
CA SER A 230 8.06 3.84 33.91
C SER A 230 6.59 4.03 34.36
N THR A 231 5.87 5.02 33.84
CA THR A 231 4.45 5.17 34.12
C THR A 231 3.61 4.15 33.36
N ILE A 232 3.90 3.91 32.08
CA ILE A 232 3.26 2.87 31.27
C ILE A 232 3.48 1.50 31.91
N GLU A 233 4.72 1.17 32.27
CA GLU A 233 5.10 -0.07 32.94
C GLU A 233 4.35 -0.29 34.27
N ARG A 234 4.31 0.72 35.13
CA ARG A 234 3.57 0.66 36.42
C ARG A 234 2.07 0.42 36.25
N GLN A 235 1.51 0.84 35.12
CA GLN A 235 0.12 0.59 34.76
C GLN A 235 -0.10 -0.81 34.18
N GLY A 236 0.99 -1.59 33.98
CA GLY A 236 0.98 -2.89 33.31
C GLY A 236 0.82 -2.77 31.81
N GLY A 237 1.19 -1.63 31.25
CA GLY A 237 1.28 -1.38 29.81
C GLY A 237 2.65 -1.73 29.26
N PHE A 238 2.79 -1.61 27.94
CA PHE A 238 3.97 -1.91 27.16
C PHE A 238 4.22 -0.79 26.15
N SER A 239 5.45 -0.28 26.04
CA SER A 239 5.81 0.88 25.24
C SER A 239 6.63 0.47 24.01
N ILE A 240 6.23 0.93 22.83
CA ILE A 240 6.88 0.65 21.54
C ILE A 240 7.16 1.97 20.83
N ALA A 241 8.41 2.21 20.43
CA ALA A 241 8.73 3.38 19.62
C ALA A 241 8.38 3.12 18.14
N SER A 242 7.53 3.98 17.56
CA SER A 242 7.21 3.98 16.12
C SER A 242 8.35 4.63 15.31
N LEU A 243 9.54 4.02 15.43
CA LEU A 243 10.78 4.54 14.91
C LEU A 243 10.81 4.72 13.38
N PRO A 244 10.25 3.79 12.54
CA PRO A 244 10.35 3.90 11.09
C PRO A 244 9.75 5.19 10.52
N GLU A 245 8.79 5.82 11.17
CA GLU A 245 8.24 7.09 10.72
C GLU A 245 9.17 8.28 11.03
N TYR A 246 9.86 8.23 12.16
CA TYR A 246 10.67 9.34 12.70
C TYR A 246 12.16 9.07 12.78
N TRP A 247 12.67 8.03 12.09
CA TRP A 247 14.05 7.58 12.18
C TRP A 247 15.11 8.69 11.97
N ARG A 248 14.81 9.67 11.11
CA ARG A 248 15.74 10.79 10.85
C ARG A 248 15.99 11.67 12.07
N ASN A 249 15.06 11.68 13.01
CA ASN A 249 15.18 12.49 14.22
C ASN A 249 15.99 11.79 15.32
N HIS A 250 16.06 10.45 15.31
CA HIS A 250 16.51 9.66 16.44
C HIS A 250 17.57 8.61 16.11
N GLN A 251 18.09 8.58 14.90
CA GLN A 251 19.10 7.57 14.51
C GLN A 251 20.36 7.60 15.39
N GLU A 252 20.71 8.75 15.98
CA GLU A 252 21.87 8.92 16.85
C GLU A 252 21.52 8.71 18.35
N GLU A 253 20.23 8.61 18.68
CA GLU A 253 19.71 8.58 20.05
C GLU A 253 19.05 7.24 20.43
N LEU A 254 19.17 6.19 19.62
CA LEU A 254 18.51 4.91 19.87
C LEU A 254 18.77 4.32 21.25
N GLY A 255 20.01 4.44 21.74
CA GLY A 255 20.39 4.01 23.07
C GLY A 255 19.68 4.77 24.19
N ALA A 256 19.27 6.01 23.97
CA ALA A 256 18.55 6.79 24.97
C ALA A 256 17.15 6.24 25.25
N PHE A 257 16.48 5.69 24.24
CA PHE A 257 15.18 5.01 24.42
C PHE A 257 15.31 3.75 25.29
N VAL A 258 16.37 2.97 25.04
CA VAL A 258 16.66 1.76 25.82
C VAL A 258 16.96 2.11 27.28
N VAL A 259 17.85 3.08 27.53
CA VAL A 259 18.19 3.55 28.87
C VAL A 259 16.96 4.13 29.57
N ALA A 260 16.04 4.73 28.83
CA ALA A 260 14.80 5.28 29.39
C ALA A 260 13.75 4.21 29.76
N GLY A 261 13.97 2.93 29.41
CA GLY A 261 13.08 1.82 29.75
C GLY A 261 12.00 1.54 28.69
N LEU A 262 12.29 1.81 27.41
CA LEU A 262 11.43 1.39 26.31
C LEU A 262 11.38 -0.14 26.22
N ASP A 263 10.20 -0.72 25.94
CA ASP A 263 10.00 -2.16 25.86
C ASP A 263 10.20 -2.74 24.45
N GLY A 264 10.05 -1.92 23.41
CA GLY A 264 10.18 -2.43 22.04
C GLY A 264 10.29 -1.37 20.95
N PHE A 265 10.64 -1.83 19.74
CA PHE A 265 10.75 -1.00 18.55
C PHE A 265 9.89 -1.53 17.40
N GLU A 266 9.25 -0.64 16.67
CA GLU A 266 8.82 -0.97 15.32
C GLU A 266 10.05 -1.04 14.40
N ILE A 267 10.14 -2.13 13.63
CA ILE A 267 11.19 -2.32 12.62
C ILE A 267 10.66 -2.25 11.19
N VAL A 268 9.34 -2.36 11.02
CA VAL A 268 8.61 -2.18 9.76
C VAL A 268 7.30 -1.46 10.08
N ASN A 269 6.98 -0.43 9.30
CA ASN A 269 5.71 0.28 9.42
C ASN A 269 5.25 0.63 7.99
N CYS A 270 3.96 0.43 7.68
CA CYS A 270 3.40 0.57 6.33
C CYS A 270 3.02 2.00 5.96
N ALA A 271 3.12 2.96 6.88
CA ALA A 271 2.88 4.36 6.56
C ALA A 271 3.87 4.88 5.50
N PRO A 272 3.44 5.73 4.56
CA PRO A 272 4.30 6.18 3.46
C PRO A 272 5.60 6.86 3.90
N LYS A 273 5.63 7.53 5.05
CA LYS A 273 6.87 8.11 5.61
C LYS A 273 7.80 7.02 6.14
N ALA A 274 7.23 6.02 6.81
CA ALA A 274 7.94 4.92 7.44
C ALA A 274 8.57 3.95 6.43
N LEU A 275 7.97 3.78 5.24
CA LEU A 275 8.53 2.97 4.16
C LEU A 275 9.90 3.50 3.65
N ALA A 276 10.30 4.71 4.03
CA ALA A 276 11.65 5.22 3.76
C ALA A 276 12.71 4.77 4.76
N PHE A 277 12.37 3.88 5.72
CA PHE A 277 13.28 3.38 6.75
C PHE A 277 14.38 2.51 6.13
N PRO A 278 15.68 2.90 6.23
CA PRO A 278 16.77 2.17 5.58
C PRO A 278 17.03 0.80 6.21
N SER A 279 17.48 -0.14 5.40
CA SER A 279 17.73 -1.51 5.86
C SER A 279 18.94 -1.62 6.81
N ASP A 280 19.94 -0.75 6.66
CA ASP A 280 21.10 -0.68 7.57
C ASP A 280 20.69 -0.20 8.95
N LEU A 281 19.85 0.83 9.04
CA LEU A 281 19.33 1.32 10.31
C LEU A 281 18.37 0.30 10.95
N ARG A 282 17.56 -0.37 10.15
CA ARG A 282 16.73 -1.50 10.64
C ARG A 282 17.58 -2.58 11.31
N ARG A 283 18.70 -2.97 10.68
CA ARG A 283 19.63 -3.95 11.28
C ARG A 283 20.24 -3.46 12.58
N GLN A 284 20.59 -2.16 12.68
CA GLN A 284 21.10 -1.60 13.92
C GLN A 284 20.05 -1.66 15.05
N VAL A 285 18.79 -1.31 14.74
CA VAL A 285 17.68 -1.40 15.70
C VAL A 285 17.44 -2.84 16.14
N ILE A 286 17.46 -3.79 15.21
CA ILE A 286 17.30 -5.23 15.52
C ILE A 286 18.42 -5.70 16.44
N SER A 287 19.69 -5.37 16.15
CA SER A 287 20.84 -5.74 16.99
C SER A 287 20.77 -5.11 18.38
N LEU A 288 20.32 -3.86 18.46
CA LEU A 288 20.10 -3.18 19.75
C LEU A 288 18.99 -3.84 20.56
N ALA A 289 17.87 -4.14 19.92
CA ALA A 289 16.74 -4.83 20.54
C ALA A 289 17.12 -6.22 21.04
N GLU A 290 17.85 -7.00 20.25
CA GLU A 290 18.35 -8.32 20.64
C GLU A 290 19.28 -8.24 21.85
N SER A 291 20.24 -7.29 21.85
CA SER A 291 21.20 -7.14 22.95
C SER A 291 20.58 -6.72 24.29
N HIS A 292 19.37 -6.16 24.26
CA HIS A 292 18.63 -5.73 25.46
C HIS A 292 17.34 -6.50 25.70
N ASP A 293 17.11 -7.59 24.97
CA ASP A 293 15.89 -8.43 25.03
C ASP A 293 14.58 -7.64 24.82
N LEU A 294 14.60 -6.61 23.95
CA LEU A 294 13.44 -5.79 23.63
C LEU A 294 12.63 -6.42 22.49
N VAL A 295 11.33 -6.26 22.53
CA VAL A 295 10.44 -6.76 21.46
C VAL A 295 10.64 -5.95 20.18
N VAL A 296 10.64 -6.62 19.03
CA VAL A 296 10.53 -5.98 17.73
C VAL A 296 9.18 -6.28 17.10
N VAL A 297 8.54 -5.27 16.54
CA VAL A 297 7.21 -5.39 15.94
C VAL A 297 7.14 -4.76 14.55
N GLY A 298 6.15 -5.19 13.78
CA GLY A 298 5.70 -4.52 12.59
C GLY A 298 4.36 -3.83 12.83
N ALA A 299 4.10 -2.76 12.11
CA ALA A 299 2.91 -1.94 12.23
C ALA A 299 2.22 -1.76 10.88
N SER A 300 0.91 -1.95 10.81
CA SER A 300 0.17 -1.53 9.62
C SER A 300 0.04 -0.02 9.54
N ASP A 301 -0.07 0.61 10.67
CA ASP A 301 -0.28 2.06 10.83
C ASP A 301 -1.40 2.56 9.91
N ASN A 302 -2.47 1.73 9.84
CA ASN A 302 -3.55 1.94 8.88
C ASN A 302 -4.56 2.95 9.40
N HIS A 303 -4.60 4.10 8.77
CA HIS A 303 -5.57 5.17 9.00
C HIS A 303 -6.83 5.09 8.10
N GLY A 304 -7.07 3.93 7.47
CA GLY A 304 -8.15 3.73 6.50
C GLY A 304 -7.81 4.13 5.07
N TRP A 305 -6.60 4.60 4.81
CA TRP A 305 -6.11 4.99 3.49
C TRP A 305 -5.32 3.87 2.78
N GLY A 306 -4.94 2.81 3.50
CA GLY A 306 -4.24 1.65 2.94
C GLY A 306 -5.19 0.51 2.64
N ALA A 307 -5.23 0.01 1.40
CA ALA A 307 -6.06 -1.13 1.03
C ALA A 307 -5.46 -2.47 1.47
N VAL A 308 -4.13 -2.53 1.60
CA VAL A 308 -3.36 -3.74 1.94
C VAL A 308 -2.31 -3.43 2.99
N THR A 309 -1.99 -4.41 3.84
CA THR A 309 -0.85 -4.34 4.75
C THR A 309 0.44 -4.77 4.07
N CYS A 310 1.55 -4.28 4.58
CA CYS A 310 2.90 -4.69 4.19
C CYS A 310 3.56 -5.63 5.20
N VAL A 311 2.98 -5.79 6.40
CA VAL A 311 3.60 -6.46 7.55
C VAL A 311 2.58 -7.20 8.39
N TRP A 312 3.01 -8.27 9.02
CA TRP A 312 2.25 -9.07 9.99
C TRP A 312 3.17 -9.47 11.14
N ASN A 313 2.60 -9.53 12.34
CA ASN A 313 3.26 -10.12 13.50
C ASN A 313 2.63 -11.45 13.85
N VAL A 314 3.45 -12.43 14.22
CA VAL A 314 3.00 -13.67 14.86
C VAL A 314 3.55 -13.67 16.27
N SER A 315 2.69 -13.36 17.23
CA SER A 315 3.05 -13.22 18.64
C SER A 315 2.62 -14.44 19.44
N ARG A 316 3.48 -14.88 20.34
CA ARG A 316 3.17 -15.95 21.31
C ARG A 316 2.53 -15.33 22.55
N PRO A 317 1.32 -15.74 22.95
CA PRO A 317 0.65 -15.19 24.11
C PRO A 317 1.49 -15.35 25.38
N GLY A 318 1.58 -14.29 26.19
CA GLY A 318 2.25 -14.28 27.48
C GLY A 318 3.78 -14.29 27.44
N ALA A 319 4.37 -14.25 26.26
CA ALA A 319 5.82 -14.15 26.11
C ALA A 319 6.26 -12.69 26.03
N GLN A 320 7.39 -12.35 26.65
CA GLN A 320 8.04 -11.04 26.62
C GLN A 320 9.47 -11.22 26.10
N GLY A 321 10.04 -10.16 25.51
CA GLY A 321 11.40 -10.15 24.99
C GLY A 321 11.53 -10.37 23.50
N PHE A 322 12.75 -10.29 22.98
CA PHE A 322 13.08 -10.25 21.56
C PHE A 322 12.53 -11.43 20.73
N HIS A 323 12.60 -12.64 21.26
CA HIS A 323 12.21 -13.86 20.53
C HIS A 323 10.72 -14.20 20.58
N THR A 324 9.89 -13.34 21.14
CA THR A 324 8.48 -13.63 21.42
C THR A 324 7.55 -13.24 20.28
N ASN A 325 8.03 -12.38 19.41
CA ASN A 325 7.29 -11.89 18.24
C ASN A 325 8.11 -12.13 16.97
N ARG A 326 7.44 -12.59 15.92
CA ARG A 326 8.01 -12.74 14.58
C ARG A 326 7.37 -11.71 13.66
N VAL A 327 8.20 -11.00 12.92
CA VAL A 327 7.74 -9.93 12.02
C VAL A 327 7.90 -10.38 10.57
N PHE A 328 6.80 -10.58 9.88
CA PHE A 328 6.78 -10.95 8.47
C PHE A 328 6.43 -9.75 7.61
N SER A 329 7.18 -9.51 6.56
CA SER A 329 6.96 -8.36 5.70
C SER A 329 6.99 -8.73 4.22
N ARG A 330 6.30 -7.94 3.41
CA ARG A 330 6.45 -7.98 1.96
C ARG A 330 7.80 -7.35 1.56
N PRO A 331 8.63 -8.03 0.77
CA PRO A 331 9.96 -7.53 0.37
C PRO A 331 9.91 -6.14 -0.25
N LEU A 332 8.86 -5.86 -1.01
CA LEU A 332 8.66 -4.57 -1.68
C LEU A 332 8.63 -3.39 -0.68
N ALA A 333 8.09 -3.59 0.52
CA ALA A 333 8.07 -2.57 1.56
C ALA A 333 9.47 -2.35 2.17
N LEU A 334 10.24 -3.42 2.35
CA LEU A 334 11.54 -3.37 3.02
C LEU A 334 12.64 -2.65 2.22
N VAL A 335 12.56 -2.68 0.88
CA VAL A 335 13.59 -2.12 0.01
C VAL A 335 13.40 -0.62 -0.30
N GLN A 336 12.30 -0.01 0.13
CA GLN A 336 11.97 1.38 -0.22
C GLN A 336 12.99 2.40 0.28
N GLY A 337 13.49 2.21 1.52
CA GLY A 337 14.42 3.12 2.18
C GLY A 337 15.85 3.07 1.64
N ASP A 338 16.22 2.00 0.93
CA ASP A 338 17.57 1.80 0.42
C ASP A 338 17.82 2.50 -0.93
N TRP A 339 16.78 3.06 -1.53
CA TRP A 339 16.83 3.63 -2.88
C TRP A 339 16.42 5.09 -2.91
N GLN A 340 17.16 5.88 -3.67
CA GLN A 340 16.84 7.29 -3.88
C GLN A 340 15.48 7.47 -4.55
N GLY A 341 14.71 8.47 -4.12
CA GLY A 341 13.35 8.72 -4.61
C GLY A 341 13.25 8.83 -6.14
N TRP A 342 14.18 9.52 -6.78
CA TRP A 342 14.20 9.72 -8.22
C TRP A 342 14.37 8.43 -9.05
N THR A 343 14.86 7.33 -8.46
CA THR A 343 14.96 6.03 -9.13
C THR A 343 13.63 5.28 -9.21
N ALA A 344 12.63 5.72 -8.43
CA ALA A 344 11.35 5.05 -8.28
C ALA A 344 10.58 4.79 -9.59
N PRO A 345 10.61 5.69 -10.61
CA PRO A 345 9.90 5.43 -11.86
C PRO A 345 10.30 4.12 -12.55
N VAL A 346 11.54 3.67 -12.35
CA VAL A 346 12.07 2.44 -12.93
C VAL A 346 12.10 1.31 -11.92
N THR A 347 12.56 1.60 -10.69
CA THR A 347 12.78 0.56 -9.68
C THR A 347 11.48 0.03 -9.08
N GLN A 348 10.42 0.82 -9.00
CA GLN A 348 9.15 0.35 -8.46
C GLN A 348 8.47 -0.72 -9.34
N PRO A 349 8.31 -0.51 -10.66
CA PRO A 349 7.82 -1.58 -11.54
C PRO A 349 8.74 -2.82 -11.52
N TRP A 350 10.05 -2.62 -11.43
CA TRP A 350 11.02 -3.72 -11.33
C TRP A 350 10.84 -4.53 -10.04
N PHE A 351 10.69 -3.87 -8.88
CA PHE A 351 10.44 -4.54 -7.62
C PHE A 351 9.09 -5.26 -7.61
N MET A 352 8.05 -4.62 -8.15
CA MET A 352 6.73 -5.25 -8.31
C MET A 352 6.86 -6.56 -9.12
N LEU A 353 7.48 -6.52 -10.28
CA LEU A 353 7.63 -7.71 -11.13
C LEU A 353 8.50 -8.79 -10.47
N ARG A 354 9.48 -8.43 -9.64
CA ARG A 354 10.26 -9.38 -8.84
C ARG A 354 9.45 -10.06 -7.73
N SER A 355 8.43 -9.36 -7.20
CA SER A 355 7.57 -9.86 -6.12
C SER A 355 6.47 -10.82 -6.59
N LEU A 356 6.29 -11.00 -7.91
CA LEU A 356 5.26 -11.88 -8.46
C LEU A 356 5.55 -13.35 -8.15
N SER A 357 4.56 -14.08 -7.65
CA SER A 357 4.55 -15.54 -7.61
C SER A 357 4.46 -16.15 -9.01
N TRP A 358 4.68 -17.44 -9.13
CA TRP A 358 4.54 -18.13 -10.42
C TRP A 358 3.12 -18.08 -10.98
N SER A 359 2.10 -18.17 -10.14
CA SER A 359 0.69 -18.06 -10.54
C SER A 359 0.35 -16.66 -11.05
N GLU A 360 0.83 -15.62 -10.39
CA GLU A 360 0.69 -14.22 -10.84
C GLU A 360 1.40 -14.00 -12.19
N ARG A 361 2.65 -14.48 -12.35
CA ARG A 361 3.38 -14.41 -13.62
C ARG A 361 2.62 -15.10 -14.77
N ALA A 362 2.05 -16.29 -14.51
CA ALA A 362 1.22 -16.99 -15.49
C ALA A 362 -0.02 -16.16 -15.87
N SER A 363 -0.67 -15.54 -14.90
CA SER A 363 -1.79 -14.62 -15.15
C SER A 363 -1.36 -13.42 -16.00
N TRP A 364 -0.27 -12.75 -15.65
CA TRP A 364 0.27 -11.63 -16.44
C TRP A 364 0.55 -12.03 -17.88
N LEU A 365 1.22 -13.17 -18.12
CA LEU A 365 1.50 -13.68 -19.46
C LEU A 365 0.22 -14.03 -20.23
N THR A 366 -0.77 -14.61 -19.56
CA THR A 366 -2.07 -14.92 -20.14
C THR A 366 -2.79 -13.65 -20.60
N TRP A 367 -2.83 -12.60 -19.79
CA TRP A 367 -3.43 -11.32 -20.17
C TRP A 367 -2.70 -10.65 -21.33
N VAL A 368 -1.37 -10.69 -21.36
CA VAL A 368 -0.58 -10.19 -22.50
C VAL A 368 -0.96 -10.97 -23.77
N LEU A 369 -1.06 -12.29 -23.69
CA LEU A 369 -1.44 -13.14 -24.81
C LEU A 369 -2.86 -12.82 -25.31
N ILE A 370 -3.84 -12.70 -24.43
CA ILE A 370 -5.22 -12.33 -24.76
C ILE A 370 -5.25 -10.99 -25.51
N ILE A 371 -4.53 -9.98 -25.02
CA ILE A 371 -4.46 -8.66 -25.67
C ILE A 371 -3.82 -8.75 -27.06
N LEU A 372 -2.75 -9.54 -27.20
CA LEU A 372 -2.10 -9.77 -28.49
C LEU A 372 -3.01 -10.48 -29.48
N LEU A 373 -3.68 -11.55 -29.05
CA LEU A 373 -4.63 -12.29 -29.89
C LEU A 373 -5.79 -11.38 -30.32
N TYR A 374 -6.37 -10.60 -29.41
CA TYR A 374 -7.44 -9.65 -29.74
C TYR A 374 -7.02 -8.61 -30.80
N ARG A 375 -5.74 -8.22 -30.82
CA ARG A 375 -5.21 -7.27 -31.82
C ARG A 375 -4.83 -7.92 -33.14
N VAL A 376 -4.48 -9.21 -33.14
CA VAL A 376 -4.03 -9.95 -34.33
C VAL A 376 -5.22 -10.50 -35.11
N PHE A 377 -6.27 -10.94 -34.42
CA PHE A 377 -7.48 -11.41 -35.11
C PHE A 377 -8.28 -10.20 -35.62
N PRO A 378 -8.32 -9.98 -36.94
CA PRO A 378 -9.13 -8.89 -37.51
C PRO A 378 -10.60 -9.13 -37.17
N ARG A 379 -11.28 -8.10 -36.66
CA ARG A 379 -12.73 -8.10 -36.56
C ARG A 379 -13.26 -8.41 -37.97
N ARG A 380 -14.01 -9.49 -38.14
CA ARG A 380 -14.81 -9.69 -39.36
C ARG A 380 -15.74 -8.47 -39.47
N GLU A 381 -15.53 -7.64 -40.48
CA GLU A 381 -16.24 -6.37 -40.72
C GLU A 381 -17.76 -6.52 -40.88
N GLY A 382 -18.32 -7.72 -40.72
CA GLY A 382 -19.74 -8.01 -40.89
C GLY A 382 -20.63 -7.96 -39.63
N GLN A 383 -20.08 -7.89 -38.41
CA GLN A 383 -20.90 -8.00 -37.18
C GLN A 383 -21.21 -6.68 -36.46
N THR A 384 -20.62 -5.56 -36.87
CA THR A 384 -20.89 -4.25 -36.23
C THR A 384 -21.99 -3.43 -36.92
N ALA A 385 -22.57 -3.91 -37.99
CA ALA A 385 -23.65 -3.21 -38.68
C ALA A 385 -24.92 -3.08 -37.82
N GLY A 386 -25.18 -4.04 -36.89
CA GLY A 386 -26.39 -4.03 -36.07
C GLY A 386 -26.43 -3.00 -34.98
N ILE A 387 -25.29 -2.75 -34.30
CA ILE A 387 -25.24 -1.83 -33.13
C ILE A 387 -25.07 -0.38 -33.58
N GLY A 388 -24.36 -0.15 -34.68
CA GLY A 388 -24.15 1.20 -35.24
C GLY A 388 -25.43 1.79 -35.88
N ILE A 389 -26.38 0.95 -36.34
CA ILE A 389 -27.65 1.39 -36.92
C ILE A 389 -28.59 1.86 -35.79
N LEU A 390 -28.64 1.18 -34.65
CA LEU A 390 -29.46 1.60 -33.50
C LEU A 390 -28.99 2.95 -32.91
N ALA A 391 -27.69 3.17 -32.81
CA ALA A 391 -27.14 4.44 -32.26
C ALA A 391 -27.35 5.63 -33.21
N ARG A 392 -27.38 5.40 -34.53
CA ARG A 392 -27.60 6.47 -35.52
C ARG A 392 -29.08 6.83 -35.70
N SER A 393 -30.04 5.96 -35.37
CA SER A 393 -31.46 6.26 -35.44
C SER A 393 -31.96 7.15 -34.32
N ILE A 394 -31.28 7.13 -33.17
CA ILE A 394 -31.66 7.93 -31.97
C ILE A 394 -31.20 9.39 -32.09
N TRP A 395 -30.22 9.71 -32.96
CA TRP A 395 -29.66 11.06 -33.08
C TRP A 395 -29.92 11.76 -34.41
N ARG A 396 -30.78 11.23 -35.29
CA ARG A 396 -31.22 11.99 -36.48
C ARG A 396 -32.29 12.98 -36.05
N ARG A 397 -31.92 14.24 -35.87
CA ARG A 397 -32.88 15.37 -35.89
C ARG A 397 -33.53 15.37 -37.29
N PRO A 398 -34.88 15.54 -37.37
CA PRO A 398 -35.52 15.73 -38.66
C PRO A 398 -34.94 16.99 -39.33
N ARG A 399 -34.42 16.83 -40.55
CA ARG A 399 -34.08 17.97 -41.40
C ARG A 399 -35.36 18.71 -41.73
N THR A 400 -35.58 19.88 -41.12
CA THR A 400 -36.60 20.82 -41.56
C THR A 400 -36.19 21.33 -42.95
N THR A 401 -36.92 20.95 -43.98
CA THR A 401 -36.79 21.53 -45.32
C THR A 401 -37.15 23.03 -45.23
N PRO A 402 -36.35 23.93 -45.77
CA PRO A 402 -36.72 25.32 -45.81
C PRO A 402 -37.98 25.52 -46.69
N PRO A 403 -38.87 26.46 -46.35
CA PRO A 403 -40.05 26.75 -47.18
C PRO A 403 -39.66 27.25 -48.53
N PRO A 404 -40.43 26.97 -49.62
CA PRO A 404 -40.18 27.46 -50.95
C PRO A 404 -40.29 29.00 -50.98
N PRO A 405 -39.51 29.65 -51.84
CA PRO A 405 -39.53 31.11 -51.96
C PRO A 405 -40.90 31.59 -52.50
N PRO A 406 -41.36 32.78 -52.10
CA PRO A 406 -42.63 33.31 -52.54
C PRO A 406 -42.61 33.57 -54.07
N GLN A 407 -43.65 33.11 -54.74
CA GLN A 407 -43.89 33.41 -56.15
C GLN A 407 -44.20 34.92 -56.29
N SER A 408 -43.34 35.63 -56.99
CA SER A 408 -43.58 37.01 -57.36
C SER A 408 -44.72 37.06 -58.39
N ALA A 409 -45.84 37.65 -58.01
CA ALA A 409 -46.89 38.02 -58.94
C ALA A 409 -46.36 39.06 -59.92
N ARG A 410 -46.39 38.71 -61.20
CA ARG A 410 -46.22 39.67 -62.27
C ARG A 410 -47.61 40.31 -62.58
N LEU A 411 -47.68 41.60 -62.42
CA LEU A 411 -48.60 42.46 -63.18
C LEU A 411 -47.85 42.99 -64.40
#